data_ff1bfdad1fc50f9a5ccbe59edc510397
#
_entry.id   ff1bfdad1fc50f9a5ccbe59edc510397
#
_cell.length_a   1.000
_cell.length_b   1.000
_cell.length_c   1.000
_cell.angle_alpha   90.00
_cell.angle_beta   90.00
_cell.angle_gamma   90.00
#
_symmetry.space_group_name_H-M   'P 1'
#
loop_
_entity.id
_entity.type
_entity.pdbx_description
1 polymer ?
#
loop_
_entity_poly.entity_id
_entity_poly.type
_entity_poly.pdbx_seq_one_letter_code
_entity_poly.pdbx_strand_id
1 'polypeptide(L)'
;MKIIIQSVSSASVEIDNKVYSKINKGILVYLAMSKNDSKKHIDWACKKILTTRIFPDSNKGFQNNIEDIQGEILLIPQFTLYGDLSQSTKPNFKESMSFLDAKTFFEKIIDNLNKNTKCNVSYGKFGADMIINSSNIGPKTLILEK
;
A
#
# COMPACT_ATOMS: atom_id res chain seq x y z
N MET A 1 4.24 2.95 -11.47
CA MET A 1 3.61 2.72 -10.14
C MET A 1 4.66 2.25 -9.14
N LYS A 2 4.62 2.77 -7.90
CA LYS A 2 5.51 2.32 -6.80
C LYS A 2 4.68 1.82 -5.64
N ILE A 3 5.12 0.71 -5.03
CA ILE A 3 4.44 0.09 -3.89
C ILE A 3 5.48 -0.25 -2.83
N ILE A 4 5.21 0.09 -1.57
CA ILE A 4 5.94 -0.43 -0.42
C ILE A 4 5.01 -1.33 0.35
N ILE A 5 5.44 -2.55 0.64
CA ILE A 5 4.69 -3.53 1.43
C ILE A 5 5.48 -3.82 2.70
N GLN A 6 4.82 -3.69 3.86
CA GLN A 6 5.41 -4.00 5.16
C GLN A 6 4.55 -5.03 5.89
N SER A 7 5.17 -6.06 6.47
CA SER A 7 4.44 -6.98 7.35
C SER A 7 4.26 -6.37 8.74
N VAL A 8 3.03 -6.41 9.24
CA VAL A 8 2.64 -5.80 10.52
C VAL A 8 1.88 -6.77 11.41
N SER A 9 2.01 -6.62 12.73
CA SER A 9 1.10 -7.23 13.70
C SER A 9 -0.17 -6.41 13.89
N SER A 10 -0.08 -5.08 13.63
CA SER A 10 -1.20 -4.16 13.60
C SER A 10 -0.80 -2.87 12.89
N ALA A 11 -1.76 -2.18 12.29
CA ALA A 11 -1.58 -0.82 11.81
C ALA A 11 -2.89 -0.04 11.87
N SER A 12 -2.79 1.29 12.01
CA SER A 12 -3.96 2.17 12.00
C SER A 12 -3.66 3.50 11.34
N VAL A 13 -4.72 4.13 10.85
CA VAL A 13 -4.74 5.49 10.33
C VAL A 13 -5.54 6.36 11.28
N GLU A 14 -4.98 7.48 11.69
CA GLU A 14 -5.68 8.51 12.43
C GLU A 14 -5.82 9.77 11.58
N ILE A 15 -7.00 10.39 11.64
CA ILE A 15 -7.34 11.67 11.00
C ILE A 15 -8.07 12.50 12.06
N ASP A 16 -7.66 13.75 12.25
CA ASP A 16 -8.24 14.66 13.25
C ASP A 16 -8.30 14.02 14.66
N ASN A 17 -7.21 13.37 15.06
CA ASN A 17 -7.06 12.66 16.35
C ASN A 17 -8.08 11.52 16.59
N LYS A 18 -8.66 10.98 15.53
CA LYS A 18 -9.58 9.84 15.59
C LYS A 18 -9.11 8.71 14.69
N VAL A 19 -9.23 7.48 15.16
CA VAL A 19 -8.95 6.30 14.34
C VAL A 19 -9.95 6.26 13.19
N TYR A 20 -9.43 6.38 11.96
CA TYR A 20 -10.20 6.32 10.72
C TYR A 20 -10.33 4.88 10.22
N SER A 21 -9.22 4.14 10.20
CA SER A 21 -9.18 2.72 9.84
C SER A 21 -8.06 2.01 10.59
N LYS A 22 -8.21 0.70 10.75
CA LYS A 22 -7.22 -0.14 11.42
C LYS A 22 -7.24 -1.55 10.90
N ILE A 23 -6.11 -2.24 11.03
CA ILE A 23 -5.96 -3.68 10.78
C ILE A 23 -5.23 -4.35 11.94
N ASN A 24 -5.44 -5.65 12.09
CA ASN A 24 -4.63 -6.56 12.89
C ASN A 24 -3.46 -7.10 12.05
N LYS A 25 -3.05 -8.33 12.29
CA LYS A 25 -1.96 -8.99 11.55
C LYS A 25 -2.22 -8.96 10.04
N GLY A 26 -1.24 -8.43 9.29
CA GLY A 26 -1.39 -8.29 7.85
C GLY A 26 -0.28 -7.51 7.20
N ILE A 27 -0.64 -6.75 6.17
CA ILE A 27 0.27 -5.88 5.43
C ILE A 27 -0.21 -4.42 5.44
N LEU A 28 0.75 -3.52 5.70
CA LEU A 28 0.63 -2.10 5.43
C LEU A 28 1.23 -1.82 4.05
N VAL A 29 0.45 -1.22 3.17
CA VAL A 29 0.81 -0.97 1.78
C VAL A 29 0.75 0.51 1.47
N TYR A 30 1.90 1.11 1.15
CA TYR A 30 1.97 2.46 0.60
C TYR A 30 1.99 2.38 -0.92
N LEU A 31 1.13 3.15 -1.58
CA LEU A 31 0.92 3.10 -3.02
C LEU A 31 1.02 4.48 -3.65
N ALA A 32 1.89 4.62 -4.65
CA ALA A 32 2.00 5.81 -5.49
C ALA A 32 1.73 5.49 -6.95
N MET A 33 0.91 6.32 -7.57
CA MET A 33 0.60 6.27 -8.99
C MET A 33 1.47 7.26 -9.78
N SER A 34 1.98 6.81 -10.93
CA SER A 34 2.69 7.63 -11.91
C SER A 34 1.73 8.22 -12.92
N LYS A 35 2.06 9.38 -13.47
CA LYS A 35 1.35 9.97 -14.62
C LYS A 35 1.25 9.05 -15.84
N ASN A 36 2.15 8.06 -15.96
CA ASN A 36 2.19 7.08 -17.06
C ASN A 36 1.44 5.78 -16.74
N ASP A 37 0.84 5.66 -15.55
CA ASP A 37 0.11 4.45 -15.18
C ASP A 37 -1.21 4.32 -15.95
N SER A 38 -1.59 3.09 -16.22
CA SER A 38 -2.79 2.71 -16.94
C SER A 38 -3.49 1.53 -16.26
N LYS A 39 -4.64 1.11 -16.77
CA LYS A 39 -5.41 -0.01 -16.21
C LYS A 39 -4.56 -1.26 -15.92
N LYS A 40 -3.60 -1.60 -16.79
CA LYS A 40 -2.70 -2.76 -16.56
C LYS A 40 -1.86 -2.66 -15.29
N HIS A 41 -1.60 -1.42 -14.79
CA HIS A 41 -0.88 -1.19 -13.56
C HIS A 41 -1.78 -1.43 -12.33
N ILE A 42 -3.10 -1.20 -12.44
CA ILE A 42 -4.09 -1.58 -11.41
C ILE A 42 -4.07 -3.09 -11.22
N ASP A 43 -4.21 -3.84 -12.31
CA ASP A 43 -4.24 -5.31 -12.27
C ASP A 43 -2.92 -5.88 -11.71
N TRP A 44 -1.79 -5.29 -12.12
CA TRP A 44 -0.48 -5.66 -11.61
C TRP A 44 -0.34 -5.37 -10.11
N ALA A 45 -0.76 -4.19 -9.64
CA ALA A 45 -0.69 -3.82 -8.23
C ALA A 45 -1.52 -4.75 -7.37
N CYS A 46 -2.79 -4.99 -7.75
CA CYS A 46 -3.67 -5.89 -7.02
C CYS A 46 -3.09 -7.31 -6.97
N LYS A 47 -2.61 -7.83 -8.10
CA LYS A 47 -1.95 -9.13 -8.13
C LYS A 47 -0.74 -9.17 -7.20
N LYS A 48 0.13 -8.15 -7.23
CA LYS A 48 1.32 -8.10 -6.38
C LYS A 48 0.98 -8.00 -4.90
N ILE A 49 0.01 -7.17 -4.53
CA ILE A 49 -0.45 -7.04 -3.14
C ILE A 49 -0.94 -8.38 -2.60
N LEU A 50 -1.73 -9.12 -3.37
CA LEU A 50 -2.32 -10.39 -2.94
C LEU A 50 -1.33 -11.56 -2.95
N THR A 51 -0.41 -11.61 -3.93
CA THR A 51 0.43 -12.79 -4.15
C THR A 51 1.87 -12.66 -3.65
N THR A 52 2.28 -11.47 -3.17
CA THR A 52 3.64 -11.30 -2.65
C THR A 52 3.80 -12.10 -1.36
N ARG A 53 4.77 -13.01 -1.37
CA ARG A 53 5.13 -13.82 -0.21
C ARG A 53 6.04 -13.01 0.72
N ILE A 54 5.53 -12.58 1.86
CA ILE A 54 6.25 -11.77 2.85
C ILE A 54 6.20 -12.37 4.26
N PHE A 55 5.36 -13.39 4.46
CA PHE A 55 5.21 -14.04 5.74
C PHE A 55 6.00 -15.36 5.77
N PRO A 56 6.65 -15.69 6.91
CA PRO A 56 7.35 -16.95 7.05
C PRO A 56 6.37 -18.11 7.19
N ASP A 57 6.83 -19.27 6.79
CA ASP A 57 6.30 -20.57 7.20
C ASP A 57 7.08 -21.14 8.40
N SER A 58 6.88 -22.43 8.69
CA SER A 58 7.61 -23.18 9.71
C SER A 58 9.14 -23.19 9.50
N ASN A 59 9.60 -23.04 8.25
CA ASN A 59 11.02 -23.03 7.86
C ASN A 59 11.62 -21.61 7.86
N LYS A 60 10.90 -20.61 8.35
CA LYS A 60 11.29 -19.19 8.43
C LYS A 60 11.54 -18.49 7.08
N GLY A 61 11.22 -19.11 5.94
CA GLY A 61 11.29 -18.52 4.60
C GLY A 61 10.10 -17.60 4.29
N PHE A 62 10.20 -16.80 3.22
CA PHE A 62 9.08 -16.03 2.67
C PHE A 62 8.19 -16.93 1.81
N GLN A 63 7.33 -17.73 2.43
CA GLN A 63 6.54 -18.75 1.75
C GLN A 63 5.06 -18.38 1.61
N ASN A 64 4.55 -17.59 2.55
CA ASN A 64 3.13 -17.27 2.61
C ASN A 64 2.85 -15.82 2.17
N ASN A 65 1.77 -15.64 1.43
CA ASN A 65 1.19 -14.35 1.07
C ASN A 65 0.11 -13.94 2.10
N ILE A 66 -0.60 -12.85 1.83
CA ILE A 66 -1.62 -12.31 2.74
C ILE A 66 -2.84 -13.24 2.86
N GLU A 67 -3.21 -13.94 1.79
CA GLU A 67 -4.36 -14.85 1.78
C GLU A 67 -4.05 -16.16 2.51
N ASP A 68 -2.82 -16.68 2.38
CA ASP A 68 -2.38 -17.89 3.07
C ASP A 68 -2.47 -17.74 4.60
N ILE A 69 -2.22 -16.55 5.12
CA ILE A 69 -2.30 -16.27 6.57
C ILE A 69 -3.66 -15.72 7.00
N GLN A 70 -4.62 -15.56 6.09
CA GLN A 70 -5.92 -14.92 6.33
C GLN A 70 -5.76 -13.55 7.01
N GLY A 71 -4.78 -12.78 6.56
CA GLY A 71 -4.43 -11.49 7.13
C GLY A 71 -5.28 -10.34 6.58
N GLU A 72 -4.99 -9.12 7.04
CA GLU A 72 -5.70 -7.90 6.66
C GLU A 72 -4.77 -6.96 5.88
N ILE A 73 -5.36 -6.11 5.04
CA ILE A 73 -4.65 -5.15 4.19
C ILE A 73 -5.01 -3.73 4.59
N LEU A 74 -4.00 -2.89 4.86
CA LEU A 74 -4.19 -1.44 5.01
C LEU A 74 -3.48 -0.72 3.87
N LEU A 75 -4.25 -0.10 2.97
CA LEU A 75 -3.76 0.59 1.79
C LEU A 75 -3.70 2.10 2.00
N ILE A 76 -2.52 2.70 1.83
CA ILE A 76 -2.27 4.13 2.03
C ILE A 76 -1.85 4.78 0.71
N PRO A 77 -2.57 5.81 0.22
CA PRO A 77 -2.13 6.60 -0.92
C PRO A 77 -0.91 7.45 -0.52
N GLN A 78 0.21 7.34 -1.25
CA GLN A 78 1.49 7.95 -0.88
C GLN A 78 2.25 8.47 -2.11
N PHE A 79 1.81 9.58 -2.68
CA PHE A 79 2.42 10.17 -3.89
C PHE A 79 3.88 10.56 -3.70
N THR A 80 4.31 10.86 -2.47
CA THR A 80 5.67 11.27 -2.14
C THR A 80 6.73 10.20 -2.43
N LEU A 81 6.34 8.95 -2.72
CA LEU A 81 7.25 7.92 -3.22
C LEU A 81 7.83 8.28 -4.61
N TYR A 82 7.24 9.25 -5.31
CA TYR A 82 7.77 9.85 -6.53
C TYR A 82 8.57 11.14 -6.28
N GLY A 83 8.91 11.44 -5.04
CA GLY A 83 9.76 12.58 -4.69
C GLY A 83 11.18 12.41 -5.28
N ASP A 84 11.52 13.24 -6.25
CA ASP A 84 12.84 13.28 -6.85
C ASP A 84 13.69 14.38 -6.18
N LEU A 85 14.79 13.97 -5.58
CA LEU A 85 15.78 14.83 -4.89
C LEU A 85 17.11 14.91 -5.65
N SER A 86 17.19 14.40 -6.88
CA SER A 86 18.45 14.32 -7.64
C SER A 86 19.07 15.68 -7.93
N GLN A 87 18.25 16.74 -8.03
CA GLN A 87 18.71 18.08 -8.41
C GLN A 87 18.62 19.11 -7.27
N SER A 88 18.01 18.76 -6.14
CA SER A 88 17.72 19.72 -5.07
C SER A 88 17.40 18.99 -3.76
N THR A 89 17.55 19.67 -2.63
CA THR A 89 17.06 19.20 -1.32
C THR A 89 15.53 19.33 -1.17
N LYS A 90 14.88 20.06 -2.09
CA LYS A 90 13.42 20.14 -2.17
C LYS A 90 12.93 19.12 -3.19
N PRO A 91 12.09 18.14 -2.79
CA PRO A 91 11.60 17.14 -3.71
C PRO A 91 10.71 17.75 -4.80
N ASN A 92 10.81 17.26 -6.03
CA ASN A 92 9.81 17.49 -7.06
C ASN A 92 8.99 16.21 -7.27
N PHE A 93 7.75 16.38 -7.72
CA PHE A 93 6.78 15.28 -7.89
C PHE A 93 6.24 15.19 -9.32
N LYS A 94 7.04 15.60 -10.33
CA LYS A 94 6.65 15.67 -11.75
C LYS A 94 6.21 14.33 -12.33
N GLU A 95 6.69 13.22 -11.74
CA GLU A 95 6.33 11.87 -12.18
C GLU A 95 5.06 11.32 -11.50
N SER A 96 4.56 11.98 -10.47
CA SER A 96 3.29 11.60 -9.83
C SER A 96 2.10 11.88 -10.75
N MET A 97 1.10 11.03 -10.65
CA MET A 97 -0.21 11.24 -11.28
C MET A 97 -0.90 12.48 -10.70
N SER A 98 -1.75 13.16 -11.49
CA SER A 98 -2.54 14.28 -11.00
C SER A 98 -3.43 13.86 -9.83
N PHE A 99 -3.80 14.81 -8.96
CA PHE A 99 -4.61 14.50 -7.76
C PHE A 99 -5.94 13.81 -8.09
N LEU A 100 -6.68 14.31 -9.10
CA LEU A 100 -7.99 13.78 -9.45
C LEU A 100 -7.89 12.39 -10.10
N ASP A 101 -6.93 12.22 -11.01
CA ASP A 101 -6.71 10.92 -11.65
C ASP A 101 -6.22 9.88 -10.64
N ALA A 102 -5.29 10.27 -9.75
CA ALA A 102 -4.77 9.40 -8.71
C ALA A 102 -5.86 8.96 -7.73
N LYS A 103 -6.80 9.84 -7.36
CA LYS A 103 -7.94 9.49 -6.54
C LYS A 103 -8.79 8.41 -7.23
N THR A 104 -9.16 8.64 -8.48
CA THR A 104 -9.93 7.66 -9.27
C THR A 104 -9.19 6.33 -9.43
N PHE A 105 -7.87 6.39 -9.60
CA PHE A 105 -7.04 5.19 -9.72
C PHE A 105 -6.99 4.41 -8.41
N PHE A 106 -6.85 5.09 -7.30
CA PHE A 106 -6.85 4.51 -5.96
C PHE A 106 -8.18 3.80 -5.65
N GLU A 107 -9.30 4.44 -5.95
CA GLU A 107 -10.64 3.86 -5.80
C GLU A 107 -10.80 2.58 -6.63
N LYS A 108 -10.32 2.57 -7.89
CA LYS A 108 -10.33 1.38 -8.74
C LYS A 108 -9.46 0.23 -8.20
N ILE A 109 -8.35 0.54 -7.53
CA ILE A 109 -7.50 -0.47 -6.88
C ILE A 109 -8.22 -1.08 -5.69
N ILE A 110 -8.88 -0.26 -4.85
CA ILE A 110 -9.69 -0.75 -3.72
C ILE A 110 -10.81 -1.67 -4.24
N ASP A 111 -11.55 -1.23 -5.25
CA ASP A 111 -12.63 -2.03 -5.85
C ASP A 111 -12.13 -3.36 -6.42
N ASN A 112 -10.96 -3.35 -7.08
CA ASN A 112 -10.35 -4.56 -7.65
C ASN A 112 -9.89 -5.51 -6.53
N LEU A 113 -9.26 -5.01 -5.47
CA LEU A 113 -8.87 -5.82 -4.32
C LEU A 113 -10.09 -6.46 -3.67
N ASN A 114 -11.12 -5.68 -3.34
CA ASN A 114 -12.36 -6.18 -2.71
C ASN A 114 -13.07 -7.25 -3.53
N LYS A 115 -12.95 -7.21 -4.87
CA LYS A 115 -13.55 -8.22 -5.76
C LYS A 115 -12.73 -9.51 -5.83
N ASN A 116 -11.43 -9.45 -5.58
CA ASN A 116 -10.50 -10.55 -5.85
C ASN A 116 -9.91 -11.20 -4.59
N THR A 117 -10.23 -10.72 -3.40
CA THR A 117 -9.80 -11.34 -2.14
C THR A 117 -10.91 -11.43 -1.11
N LYS A 118 -10.74 -12.39 -0.18
CA LYS A 118 -11.58 -12.50 1.03
C LYS A 118 -10.95 -11.79 2.24
N CYS A 119 -9.72 -11.29 2.09
CA CYS A 119 -9.06 -10.53 3.14
C CYS A 119 -9.80 -9.21 3.38
N ASN A 120 -9.83 -8.74 4.62
CA ASN A 120 -10.33 -7.41 4.95
C ASN A 120 -9.40 -6.35 4.33
N VAL A 121 -9.95 -5.45 3.51
CA VAL A 121 -9.22 -4.34 2.89
C VAL A 121 -9.66 -3.03 3.52
N SER A 122 -8.79 -2.48 4.36
CA SER A 122 -8.92 -1.15 4.94
C SER A 122 -8.03 -0.17 4.18
N TYR A 123 -8.34 1.11 4.22
CA TYR A 123 -7.57 2.13 3.49
C TYR A 123 -7.58 3.48 4.19
N GLY A 124 -6.56 4.29 3.90
CA GLY A 124 -6.47 5.68 4.29
C GLY A 124 -7.37 6.58 3.42
N LYS A 125 -7.70 7.75 3.92
CA LYS A 125 -8.51 8.75 3.20
C LYS A 125 -7.63 9.50 2.20
N PHE A 126 -7.95 9.40 0.92
CA PHE A 126 -7.22 10.08 -0.15
C PHE A 126 -7.21 11.60 0.05
N GLY A 127 -6.01 12.20 0.03
CA GLY A 127 -5.82 13.65 0.16
C GLY A 127 -5.95 14.22 1.58
N ALA A 128 -6.13 13.38 2.60
CA ALA A 128 -6.11 13.83 4.00
C ALA A 128 -4.70 13.76 4.60
N ASP A 129 -4.43 14.60 5.57
CA ASP A 129 -3.30 14.41 6.48
C ASP A 129 -3.61 13.25 7.42
N MET A 130 -2.69 12.29 7.50
CA MET A 130 -2.88 11.05 8.23
C MET A 130 -1.70 10.79 9.15
N ILE A 131 -1.98 10.32 10.37
CA ILE A 131 -0.98 9.69 11.23
C ILE A 131 -1.10 8.18 11.05
N ILE A 132 0.00 7.54 10.67
CA ILE A 132 0.06 6.10 10.48
C ILE A 132 0.81 5.50 11.66
N ASN A 133 0.13 4.68 12.45
CA ASN A 133 0.72 3.87 13.50
C ASN A 133 0.88 2.44 13.01
N SER A 134 2.06 1.84 13.18
CA SER A 134 2.28 0.45 12.78
C SER A 134 3.26 -0.28 13.69
N SER A 135 2.95 -1.54 13.99
CA SER A 135 3.85 -2.46 14.66
C SER A 135 4.41 -3.44 13.63
N ASN A 136 5.58 -3.10 13.07
CA ASN A 136 6.21 -3.88 12.01
C ASN A 136 6.87 -5.15 12.55
N ILE A 137 6.73 -6.24 11.81
CA ILE A 137 7.34 -7.54 12.15
C ILE A 137 8.57 -7.76 11.28
N GLY A 138 9.70 -7.93 11.93
CA GLY A 138 10.95 -8.31 11.28
C GLY A 138 12.09 -7.30 11.36
N PRO A 139 12.06 -6.04 10.87
CA PRO A 139 11.12 -5.47 9.90
C PRO A 139 11.27 -6.13 8.53
N LYS A 140 10.15 -6.40 7.88
CA LYS A 140 10.09 -6.92 6.51
C LYS A 140 9.42 -5.89 5.63
N THR A 141 10.20 -5.27 4.76
CA THR A 141 9.75 -4.20 3.86
C THR A 141 10.21 -4.53 2.46
N LEU A 142 9.28 -4.55 1.52
CA LEU A 142 9.53 -4.80 0.10
C LEU A 142 9.12 -3.58 -0.72
N ILE A 143 9.94 -3.23 -1.70
CA ILE A 143 9.68 -2.17 -2.67
C ILE A 143 9.43 -2.82 -4.02
N LEU A 144 8.33 -2.46 -4.66
CA LEU A 144 7.92 -2.94 -5.98
C LEU A 144 7.72 -1.73 -6.89
N GLU A 145 8.22 -1.84 -8.12
CA GLU A 145 8.09 -0.78 -9.12
C GLU A 145 7.75 -1.36 -10.50
N LYS A 146 6.89 -0.64 -11.23
CA LYS A 146 6.53 -0.97 -12.61
C LYS A 146 6.34 0.29 -13.44
#